data_1cb49145934511a2611bb8fa2eed434c
#
_entry.id   1cb49145934511a2611bb8fa2eed434c
#
_cell.length_a   1.000
_cell.length_b   1.000
_cell.length_c   1.000
_cell.angle_alpha   90.00
_cell.angle_beta   90.00
_cell.angle_gamma   90.00
#
_symmetry.space_group_name_H-M   'P 1'
#
loop_
_entity.id
_entity.type
_entity.pdbx_description
1 polymer ?
#
loop_
_entity_poly.entity_id
_entity_poly.type
_entity_poly.pdbx_seq_one_letter_code
_entity_poly.pdbx_strand_id
1 'polypeptide(L)'
;MNKSIFIIAVSLLFAVGTAVGRPAPDKKTRYIVLAEQARHYVAIADAATQRIVWTWDVSKSGLPAEHRNWFNCPTEIKPVYGGLCILVVSNGGIGLIRIADHRMIWYAASGGGFPHSAEVLPGNIAVACSTSNTPAGDKLKIYRVDYDRFPATEAVAVYPLKSGHNVVWDRKNKVLWATAYTTLNAYAYGLKEGVPALTLCESLPLPDGGADPHDLFPAYGERKLWLTTSERLYKFDPKRKRFDEVVVAEELRHLKSASSGPSGYPTIVLRPTEQWWSNALVAIDGTPVYTGPEYFKIYKGRWLLDNTFSYPKNHRLPAKR
;
A
#
# COMPACT_ATOMS: atom_id res chain seq x y z
N MET A 1 -69.39 -5.75 -38.36
CA MET A 1 -68.03 -5.15 -38.44
C MET A 1 -67.42 -5.18 -37.06
N ASN A 2 -66.65 -6.21 -36.77
CA ASN A 2 -65.96 -6.38 -35.46
C ASN A 2 -64.59 -5.75 -35.51
N LYS A 3 -64.35 -4.80 -34.63
CA LYS A 3 -63.04 -4.21 -34.40
C LYS A 3 -62.36 -4.96 -33.23
N SER A 4 -61.37 -5.76 -33.54
CA SER A 4 -60.48 -6.39 -32.52
C SER A 4 -59.43 -5.38 -32.05
N ILE A 5 -59.41 -5.12 -30.76
CA ILE A 5 -58.39 -4.31 -30.09
C ILE A 5 -57.27 -5.24 -29.67
N PHE A 6 -56.07 -5.06 -30.24
CA PHE A 6 -54.85 -5.71 -29.78
C PHE A 6 -54.27 -4.93 -28.61
N ILE A 7 -54.23 -5.54 -27.44
CA ILE A 7 -53.48 -5.04 -26.27
C ILE A 7 -52.08 -5.60 -26.32
N ILE A 8 -51.09 -4.74 -26.54
CA ILE A 8 -49.68 -5.10 -26.45
C ILE A 8 -49.27 -4.95 -24.98
N ALA A 9 -49.04 -6.09 -24.33
CA ALA A 9 -48.45 -6.10 -22.99
C ALA A 9 -46.95 -5.92 -23.10
N VAL A 10 -46.45 -4.77 -22.66
CA VAL A 10 -44.99 -4.50 -22.53
C VAL A 10 -44.56 -5.07 -21.18
N SER A 11 -43.88 -6.23 -21.22
CA SER A 11 -43.24 -6.81 -20.04
C SER A 11 -41.94 -6.06 -19.74
N LEU A 12 -41.94 -5.22 -18.71
CA LEU A 12 -40.70 -4.66 -18.16
C LEU A 12 -39.95 -5.78 -17.41
N LEU A 13 -38.90 -6.28 -17.99
CA LEU A 13 -37.91 -7.09 -17.28
C LEU A 13 -37.04 -6.18 -16.38
N PHE A 14 -37.34 -6.17 -15.10
CA PHE A 14 -36.41 -5.66 -14.11
C PHE A 14 -35.19 -6.60 -14.02
N ALA A 15 -34.08 -6.22 -14.61
CA ALA A 15 -32.81 -6.86 -14.35
C ALA A 15 -32.40 -6.53 -12.90
N VAL A 16 -32.64 -7.47 -11.99
CA VAL A 16 -32.07 -7.43 -10.64
C VAL A 16 -30.58 -7.66 -10.80
N GLY A 17 -29.83 -6.56 -10.82
CA GLY A 17 -28.38 -6.60 -10.75
C GLY A 17 -27.97 -7.23 -9.42
N THR A 18 -27.60 -8.50 -9.45
CA THR A 18 -26.92 -9.14 -8.32
C THR A 18 -25.63 -8.40 -8.07
N ALA A 19 -25.55 -7.67 -6.95
CA ALA A 19 -24.30 -7.17 -6.44
C ALA A 19 -23.36 -8.36 -6.30
N VAL A 20 -22.35 -8.46 -7.15
CA VAL A 20 -21.28 -9.45 -7.03
C VAL A 20 -20.51 -9.09 -5.75
N GLY A 21 -21.00 -9.60 -4.63
CA GLY A 21 -20.28 -9.58 -3.37
C GLY A 21 -18.94 -10.28 -3.59
N ARG A 22 -17.88 -9.77 -2.95
CA ARG A 22 -16.60 -10.46 -2.83
C ARG A 22 -16.87 -11.91 -2.51
N PRO A 23 -16.40 -12.90 -3.29
CA PRO A 23 -16.52 -14.29 -2.90
C PRO A 23 -15.90 -14.45 -1.52
N ALA A 24 -16.61 -15.06 -0.58
CA ALA A 24 -16.05 -15.40 0.73
C ALA A 24 -14.77 -16.20 0.46
N PRO A 25 -13.62 -15.81 1.04
CA PRO A 25 -12.37 -16.49 0.75
C PRO A 25 -12.54 -17.96 1.17
N ASP A 26 -12.46 -18.86 0.23
CA ASP A 26 -12.23 -20.26 0.53
C ASP A 26 -10.97 -20.31 1.42
N LYS A 27 -10.98 -21.11 2.49
CA LYS A 27 -9.85 -21.22 3.45
C LYS A 27 -8.51 -21.55 2.79
N LYS A 28 -8.49 -21.87 1.51
CA LYS A 28 -7.32 -22.20 0.68
C LYS A 28 -6.83 -21.05 -0.19
N THR A 29 -7.63 -20.02 -0.45
CA THR A 29 -7.26 -18.94 -1.38
C THR A 29 -6.40 -17.90 -0.69
N ARG A 30 -5.22 -17.61 -1.24
CA ARG A 30 -4.24 -16.67 -0.70
C ARG A 30 -3.99 -15.58 -1.73
N TYR A 31 -4.45 -14.39 -1.42
CA TYR A 31 -4.33 -13.25 -2.32
C TYR A 31 -3.12 -12.38 -1.99
N ILE A 32 -2.41 -11.96 -3.03
CA ILE A 32 -1.28 -11.04 -2.96
C ILE A 32 -1.63 -9.78 -3.74
N VAL A 33 -1.46 -8.62 -3.14
CA VAL A 33 -1.53 -7.33 -3.84
C VAL A 33 -0.16 -7.00 -4.40
N LEU A 34 -0.10 -6.52 -5.64
CA LEU A 34 1.11 -6.25 -6.40
C LEU A 34 1.14 -4.80 -6.91
N ALA A 35 2.29 -4.14 -6.74
CA ALA A 35 2.63 -2.89 -7.42
C ALA A 35 3.34 -3.25 -8.74
N GLU A 36 2.62 -3.24 -9.86
CA GLU A 36 3.13 -3.66 -11.18
C GLU A 36 3.40 -2.44 -12.06
N GLN A 37 4.66 -2.23 -12.42
CA GLN A 37 5.12 -0.99 -13.07
C GLN A 37 5.11 -1.07 -14.61
N ALA A 38 5.20 -2.25 -15.23
CA ALA A 38 5.23 -2.35 -16.69
C ALA A 38 3.90 -2.00 -17.36
N ARG A 39 2.80 -2.36 -16.70
CA ARG A 39 1.44 -2.05 -17.16
C ARG A 39 0.77 -0.94 -16.36
N HIS A 40 1.49 -0.38 -15.35
CA HIS A 40 0.96 0.63 -14.44
C HIS A 40 -0.23 0.15 -13.63
N TYR A 41 -0.18 -1.11 -13.18
CA TYR A 41 -1.26 -1.79 -12.50
C TYR A 41 -1.06 -1.85 -10.99
N VAL A 42 -2.19 -1.74 -10.28
CA VAL A 42 -2.34 -2.42 -9.00
C VAL A 42 -3.08 -3.72 -9.29
N ALA A 43 -2.51 -4.86 -8.93
CA ALA A 43 -3.10 -6.14 -9.22
C ALA A 43 -3.31 -6.97 -7.96
N ILE A 44 -4.27 -7.90 -7.98
CA ILE A 44 -4.40 -8.95 -6.97
C ILE A 44 -4.21 -10.27 -7.69
N ALA A 45 -3.25 -11.05 -7.19
CA ALA A 45 -2.96 -12.40 -7.65
C ALA A 45 -3.46 -13.43 -6.63
N ASP A 46 -3.92 -14.56 -7.11
CA ASP A 46 -4.12 -15.76 -6.31
C ASP A 46 -2.83 -16.59 -6.32
N ALA A 47 -2.19 -16.71 -5.16
CA ALA A 47 -0.93 -17.43 -5.02
C ALA A 47 -1.06 -18.93 -5.28
N ALA A 48 -2.24 -19.52 -5.08
CA ALA A 48 -2.45 -20.95 -5.32
C ALA A 48 -2.58 -21.28 -6.81
N THR A 49 -3.29 -20.43 -7.56
CA THR A 49 -3.53 -20.63 -9.00
C THR A 49 -2.57 -19.87 -9.89
N GLN A 50 -1.71 -19.02 -9.32
CA GLN A 50 -0.76 -18.14 -10.03
C GLN A 50 -1.43 -17.17 -11.01
N ARG A 51 -2.73 -16.88 -10.82
CA ARG A 51 -3.53 -16.06 -11.73
C ARG A 51 -3.78 -14.68 -11.15
N ILE A 52 -3.77 -13.66 -12.01
CA ILE A 52 -4.32 -12.35 -11.68
C ILE A 52 -5.85 -12.47 -11.64
N VAL A 53 -6.44 -12.09 -10.51
CA VAL A 53 -7.89 -12.18 -10.28
C VAL A 53 -8.56 -10.81 -10.23
N TRP A 54 -7.77 -9.74 -10.11
CA TRP A 54 -8.26 -8.37 -10.08
C TRP A 54 -7.15 -7.42 -10.52
N THR A 55 -7.51 -6.35 -11.25
CA THR A 55 -6.58 -5.27 -11.62
C THR A 55 -7.25 -3.92 -11.52
N TRP A 56 -6.49 -2.93 -11.10
CA TRP A 56 -6.80 -1.53 -11.31
C TRP A 56 -5.81 -0.97 -12.33
N ASP A 57 -6.34 -0.55 -13.47
CA ASP A 57 -5.61 0.01 -14.60
C ASP A 57 -5.91 1.51 -14.65
N VAL A 58 -4.87 2.34 -14.50
CA VAL A 58 -5.03 3.79 -14.49
C VAL A 58 -5.66 4.32 -15.78
N SER A 59 -5.41 3.68 -16.91
CA SER A 59 -5.97 4.08 -18.20
C SER A 59 -7.49 3.92 -18.26
N LYS A 60 -8.06 3.02 -17.43
CA LYS A 60 -9.49 2.70 -17.32
C LYS A 60 -10.13 3.21 -16.01
N SER A 61 -9.37 3.95 -15.21
CA SER A 61 -9.77 4.33 -13.84
C SER A 61 -10.87 5.39 -13.75
N GLY A 62 -11.23 6.03 -14.86
CA GLY A 62 -12.13 7.19 -14.87
C GLY A 62 -11.50 8.50 -14.36
N LEU A 63 -10.20 8.50 -14.03
CA LEU A 63 -9.48 9.72 -13.66
C LEU A 63 -9.34 10.65 -14.87
N PRO A 64 -9.35 12.00 -14.65
CA PRO A 64 -8.98 12.98 -15.66
C PRO A 64 -7.64 12.62 -16.32
N ALA A 65 -7.52 12.86 -17.63
CA ALA A 65 -6.35 12.45 -18.40
C ALA A 65 -5.04 13.02 -17.82
N GLU A 66 -5.07 14.28 -17.37
CA GLU A 66 -3.95 15.00 -16.76
C GLU A 66 -3.51 14.39 -15.42
N HIS A 67 -4.39 13.66 -14.71
CA HIS A 67 -4.06 13.02 -13.43
C HIS A 67 -3.59 11.57 -13.59
N ARG A 68 -3.80 10.93 -14.75
CA ARG A 68 -3.42 9.52 -14.96
C ARG A 68 -1.93 9.29 -14.82
N ASN A 69 -1.12 10.25 -15.28
CA ASN A 69 0.34 10.17 -15.16
C ASN A 69 0.84 10.16 -13.71
N TRP A 70 0.03 10.58 -12.74
CA TRP A 70 0.40 10.48 -11.33
C TRP A 70 0.49 9.03 -10.84
N PHE A 71 -0.15 8.09 -11.54
CA PHE A 71 -0.27 6.68 -11.16
C PHE A 71 0.38 5.69 -12.13
N ASN A 72 1.30 6.15 -12.97
CA ASN A 72 1.95 5.32 -13.98
C ASN A 72 3.19 4.55 -13.49
N CYS A 73 3.55 4.63 -12.21
CA CYS A 73 4.66 3.88 -11.64
C CYS A 73 4.37 3.58 -10.16
N PRO A 74 3.54 2.57 -9.85
CA PRO A 74 3.21 2.23 -8.48
C PRO A 74 4.45 1.78 -7.69
N THR A 75 4.67 2.42 -6.53
CA THR A 75 5.81 2.22 -5.65
C THR A 75 5.41 1.63 -4.29
N GLU A 76 4.14 1.72 -3.91
CA GLU A 76 3.60 1.10 -2.70
C GLU A 76 2.17 0.68 -2.91
N ILE A 77 1.81 -0.45 -2.28
CA ILE A 77 0.44 -0.95 -2.18
C ILE A 77 0.20 -1.49 -0.78
N LYS A 78 -0.78 -0.95 -0.07
CA LYS A 78 -1.14 -1.43 1.27
C LYS A 78 -2.63 -1.76 1.34
N PRO A 79 -3.00 -2.99 1.73
CA PRO A 79 -4.38 -3.28 2.10
C PRO A 79 -4.80 -2.45 3.30
N VAL A 80 -5.91 -1.73 3.20
CA VAL A 80 -6.46 -0.89 4.25
C VAL A 80 -7.97 -1.11 4.40
N TYR A 81 -8.56 -0.61 5.47
CA TYR A 81 -10.00 -0.74 5.75
C TYR A 81 -10.49 -2.20 5.72
N GLY A 82 -9.76 -3.10 6.43
CA GLY A 82 -10.12 -4.52 6.46
C GLY A 82 -9.94 -5.23 5.12
N GLY A 83 -9.02 -4.76 4.27
CA GLY A 83 -8.81 -5.28 2.93
C GLY A 83 -9.91 -4.91 1.93
N LEU A 84 -10.73 -3.90 2.23
CA LEU A 84 -11.75 -3.38 1.29
C LEU A 84 -11.15 -2.38 0.30
N CYS A 85 -10.03 -1.77 0.66
CA CYS A 85 -9.33 -0.80 -0.18
C CYS A 85 -7.83 -1.11 -0.25
N ILE A 86 -7.22 -0.59 -1.29
CA ILE A 86 -5.76 -0.54 -1.46
C ILE A 86 -5.35 0.92 -1.41
N LEU A 87 -4.43 1.25 -0.50
CA LEU A 87 -3.70 2.50 -0.52
C LEU A 87 -2.55 2.33 -1.51
N VAL A 88 -2.59 3.07 -2.61
CA VAL A 88 -1.56 3.07 -3.64
C VAL A 88 -0.73 4.33 -3.56
N VAL A 89 0.58 4.19 -3.71
CA VAL A 89 1.51 5.29 -3.97
C VAL A 89 2.14 5.06 -5.33
N SER A 90 2.30 6.12 -6.07
CA SER A 90 2.96 6.12 -7.38
C SER A 90 3.81 7.38 -7.51
N ASN A 91 4.63 7.47 -8.55
CA ASN A 91 5.62 8.54 -8.73
C ASN A 91 5.06 9.97 -8.65
N GLY A 92 3.78 10.18 -8.94
CA GLY A 92 3.13 11.50 -8.92
C GLY A 92 1.91 11.60 -8.01
N GLY A 93 1.43 10.50 -7.44
CA GLY A 93 0.17 10.48 -6.70
C GLY A 93 0.08 9.47 -5.58
N ILE A 94 -0.90 9.72 -4.73
CA ILE A 94 -1.31 8.82 -3.65
C ILE A 94 -2.82 8.65 -3.77
N GLY A 95 -3.33 7.43 -3.62
CA GLY A 95 -4.76 7.20 -3.74
C GLY A 95 -5.30 6.04 -2.94
N LEU A 96 -6.61 6.07 -2.73
CA LEU A 96 -7.38 4.98 -2.13
C LEU A 96 -8.26 4.36 -3.21
N ILE A 97 -8.00 3.10 -3.54
CA ILE A 97 -8.77 2.33 -4.52
C ILE A 97 -9.70 1.39 -3.76
N ARG A 98 -11.00 1.46 -4.01
CA ARG A 98 -11.96 0.50 -3.49
C ARG A 98 -11.98 -0.74 -4.39
N ILE A 99 -11.75 -1.93 -3.77
CA ILE A 99 -11.59 -3.18 -4.53
C ILE A 99 -12.89 -3.60 -5.21
N ALA A 100 -14.04 -3.44 -4.53
CA ALA A 100 -15.32 -3.95 -4.99
C ALA A 100 -15.78 -3.40 -6.36
N ASP A 101 -15.42 -2.17 -6.69
CA ASP A 101 -15.86 -1.47 -7.89
C ASP A 101 -14.73 -0.79 -8.67
N HIS A 102 -13.48 -1.06 -8.33
CA HIS A 102 -12.28 -0.49 -8.97
C HIS A 102 -12.20 1.05 -8.94
N ARG A 103 -12.95 1.71 -8.04
CA ARG A 103 -13.00 3.17 -7.99
C ARG A 103 -11.89 3.74 -7.13
N MET A 104 -11.20 4.76 -7.66
CA MET A 104 -10.42 5.69 -6.86
C MET A 104 -11.41 6.54 -6.06
N ILE A 105 -11.43 6.38 -4.73
CA ILE A 105 -12.38 7.05 -3.84
C ILE A 105 -11.81 8.29 -3.16
N TRP A 106 -10.51 8.44 -3.22
CA TRP A 106 -9.76 9.64 -2.84
C TRP A 106 -8.37 9.56 -3.45
N TYR A 107 -7.80 10.70 -3.83
CA TYR A 107 -6.41 10.79 -4.25
C TYR A 107 -5.83 12.20 -4.05
N ALA A 108 -4.50 12.30 -4.08
CA ALA A 108 -3.74 13.52 -3.98
C ALA A 108 -2.57 13.53 -4.95
N ALA A 109 -2.19 14.73 -5.41
CA ALA A 109 -0.91 14.95 -6.06
C ALA A 109 0.21 14.90 -5.01
N SER A 110 1.29 14.16 -5.28
CA SER A 110 2.46 14.16 -4.38
C SER A 110 3.27 15.47 -4.44
N GLY A 111 3.07 16.24 -5.50
CA GLY A 111 3.90 17.42 -5.78
C GLY A 111 5.34 17.06 -6.16
N GLY A 112 5.58 15.84 -6.65
CA GLY A 112 6.91 15.31 -6.97
C GLY A 112 7.63 14.70 -5.77
N GLY A 113 8.94 14.45 -5.92
CA GLY A 113 9.77 13.88 -4.87
C GLY A 113 9.81 12.36 -4.82
N PHE A 114 9.27 11.68 -5.82
CA PHE A 114 9.21 10.22 -5.94
C PHE A 114 8.74 9.56 -4.62
N PRO A 115 7.47 9.70 -4.24
CA PRO A 115 6.95 9.09 -3.04
C PRO A 115 7.03 7.57 -3.10
N HIS A 116 7.44 6.94 -1.99
CA HIS A 116 7.67 5.50 -1.93
C HIS A 116 6.74 4.77 -0.97
N SER A 117 6.07 5.47 -0.07
CA SER A 117 5.10 4.85 0.84
C SER A 117 4.10 5.86 1.36
N ALA A 118 2.94 5.39 1.73
CA ALA A 118 1.93 6.16 2.46
C ALA A 118 1.32 5.32 3.58
N GLU A 119 0.65 6.00 4.52
CA GLU A 119 -0.05 5.36 5.63
C GLU A 119 -1.32 6.14 5.96
N VAL A 120 -2.37 5.44 6.39
CA VAL A 120 -3.63 6.06 6.81
C VAL A 120 -3.54 6.43 8.29
N LEU A 121 -3.60 7.72 8.57
CA LEU A 121 -3.70 8.28 9.92
C LEU A 121 -5.15 8.71 10.21
N PRO A 122 -5.53 8.89 11.48
CA PRO A 122 -6.86 9.38 11.82
C PRO A 122 -7.19 10.70 11.08
N GLY A 123 -8.15 10.65 10.13
CA GLY A 123 -8.57 11.78 9.30
C GLY A 123 -7.56 12.32 8.28
N ASN A 124 -6.41 11.66 8.09
CA ASN A 124 -5.34 12.13 7.19
C ASN A 124 -4.59 10.96 6.57
N ILE A 125 -3.76 11.25 5.55
CA ILE A 125 -2.82 10.30 4.96
C ILE A 125 -1.41 10.88 5.05
N ALA A 126 -0.47 10.10 5.59
CA ALA A 126 0.94 10.45 5.61
C ALA A 126 1.66 9.86 4.38
N VAL A 127 2.61 10.60 3.83
CA VAL A 127 3.41 10.19 2.68
C VAL A 127 4.88 10.42 2.93
N ALA A 128 5.70 9.39 2.67
CA ALA A 128 7.16 9.53 2.62
C ALA A 128 7.61 9.78 1.17
N CYS A 129 8.50 10.73 0.99
CA CYS A 129 9.12 11.04 -0.31
C CYS A 129 10.63 10.77 -0.24
N SER A 130 11.20 10.12 -1.26
CA SER A 130 12.54 9.54 -1.18
C SER A 130 13.65 10.34 -1.88
N THR A 131 13.35 11.19 -2.85
CA THR A 131 14.42 11.86 -3.60
C THR A 131 14.79 13.21 -3.04
N SER A 132 16.10 13.54 -3.05
CA SER A 132 16.65 14.88 -2.78
C SER A 132 16.91 15.69 -4.05
N ASN A 133 16.67 15.14 -5.24
CA ASN A 133 16.99 15.79 -6.51
C ASN A 133 16.00 16.91 -6.90
N THR A 134 14.93 17.09 -6.13
CA THR A 134 13.93 18.13 -6.33
C THR A 134 13.54 18.76 -4.99
N PRO A 135 13.03 20.01 -4.99
CA PRO A 135 12.53 20.64 -3.76
C PRO A 135 11.40 19.86 -3.06
N ALA A 136 10.73 18.96 -3.80
CA ALA A 136 9.67 18.11 -3.27
C ALA A 136 10.18 16.83 -2.58
N GLY A 137 11.46 16.46 -2.79
CA GLY A 137 12.10 15.30 -2.16
C GLY A 137 12.48 15.54 -0.71
N ASP A 138 12.98 14.49 -0.06
CA ASP A 138 13.41 14.51 1.35
C ASP A 138 12.32 15.05 2.30
N LYS A 139 11.06 14.70 2.05
CA LYS A 139 9.90 15.21 2.78
C LYS A 139 9.03 14.08 3.32
N LEU A 140 8.45 14.35 4.48
CA LEU A 140 7.29 13.63 5.01
C LEU A 140 6.09 14.57 4.93
N LYS A 141 5.11 14.25 4.10
CA LYS A 141 3.95 15.09 3.82
C LYS A 141 2.68 14.49 4.41
N ILE A 142 1.79 15.33 4.94
CA ILE A 142 0.48 14.90 5.42
C ILE A 142 -0.59 15.55 4.57
N TYR A 143 -1.50 14.73 4.06
CA TYR A 143 -2.67 15.16 3.29
C TYR A 143 -3.93 14.92 4.09
N ARG A 144 -4.87 15.86 4.02
CA ARG A 144 -6.21 15.68 4.59
C ARG A 144 -7.07 14.84 3.65
N VAL A 145 -7.65 13.78 4.16
CA VAL A 145 -8.62 12.98 3.43
C VAL A 145 -9.98 13.66 3.49
N ASP A 146 -10.48 14.08 2.35
CA ASP A 146 -11.84 14.55 2.16
C ASP A 146 -12.45 13.78 0.98
N TYR A 147 -13.41 12.93 1.24
CA TYR A 147 -14.02 12.06 0.23
C TYR A 147 -14.99 12.80 -0.71
N ASP A 148 -15.33 14.04 -0.41
CA ASP A 148 -16.19 14.89 -1.24
C ASP A 148 -15.39 15.93 -2.03
N ARG A 149 -14.13 16.17 -1.63
CA ARG A 149 -13.23 17.16 -2.24
C ARG A 149 -11.86 16.56 -2.51
N PHE A 150 -11.71 15.97 -3.68
CA PHE A 150 -10.41 15.47 -4.18
C PHE A 150 -10.31 15.73 -5.70
N PRO A 151 -9.08 15.82 -6.29
CA PRO A 151 -7.80 15.54 -5.65
C PRO A 151 -7.38 16.60 -4.64
N ALA A 152 -6.65 16.18 -3.60
CA ALA A 152 -5.89 17.10 -2.78
C ALA A 152 -4.59 17.48 -3.53
N THR A 153 -4.34 18.77 -3.73
CA THR A 153 -3.16 19.26 -4.47
C THR A 153 -2.04 19.71 -3.55
N GLU A 154 -2.36 19.95 -2.26
CA GLU A 154 -1.41 20.46 -1.27
C GLU A 154 -1.42 19.61 -0.01
N ALA A 155 -0.23 19.43 0.57
CA ALA A 155 -0.09 18.84 1.88
C ALA A 155 -0.46 19.88 2.96
N VAL A 156 -1.18 19.44 4.00
CA VAL A 156 -1.54 20.29 5.14
C VAL A 156 -0.39 20.46 6.14
N ALA A 157 0.61 19.59 6.09
CA ALA A 157 1.84 19.68 6.86
C ALA A 157 2.99 18.97 6.12
N VAL A 158 4.20 19.52 6.27
CA VAL A 158 5.42 19.01 5.61
C VAL A 158 6.56 19.04 6.61
N TYR A 159 7.29 17.92 6.70
CA TYR A 159 8.45 17.76 7.58
C TYR A 159 9.66 17.24 6.78
N PRO A 160 10.90 17.54 7.20
CA PRO A 160 12.08 16.96 6.58
C PRO A 160 12.15 15.44 6.89
N LEU A 161 12.49 14.64 5.88
CA LEU A 161 12.77 13.22 6.02
C LEU A 161 13.75 12.81 4.92
N LYS A 162 15.04 12.82 5.22
CA LYS A 162 16.09 12.54 4.25
C LYS A 162 15.94 11.15 3.66
N SER A 163 15.82 11.07 2.34
CA SER A 163 15.61 9.81 1.60
C SER A 163 14.50 8.94 2.21
N GLY A 164 13.34 9.57 2.51
CA GLY A 164 12.22 8.89 3.14
C GLY A 164 11.60 7.84 2.24
N HIS A 165 11.56 6.58 2.71
CA HIS A 165 11.06 5.45 1.91
C HIS A 165 9.76 4.86 2.45
N ASN A 166 9.57 4.80 3.76
CA ASN A 166 8.42 4.12 4.33
C ASN A 166 7.84 4.84 5.54
N VAL A 167 6.54 4.62 5.73
CA VAL A 167 5.80 5.05 6.92
C VAL A 167 4.87 3.94 7.40
N VAL A 168 4.77 3.78 8.73
CA VAL A 168 3.83 2.84 9.37
C VAL A 168 3.23 3.48 10.63
N TRP A 169 1.92 3.42 10.74
CA TRP A 169 1.20 3.90 11.90
C TRP A 169 1.17 2.87 13.03
N ASP A 170 1.76 3.19 14.16
CA ASP A 170 1.57 2.44 15.42
C ASP A 170 0.37 3.02 16.17
N ARG A 171 -0.80 2.45 15.92
CA ARG A 171 -2.06 2.90 16.51
C ARG A 171 -2.05 2.87 18.05
N LYS A 172 -1.42 1.87 18.63
CA LYS A 172 -1.41 1.70 20.10
C LYS A 172 -0.62 2.80 20.81
N ASN A 173 0.52 3.15 20.23
CA ASN A 173 1.44 4.15 20.81
C ASN A 173 1.22 5.55 20.23
N LYS A 174 0.33 5.71 19.24
CA LYS A 174 0.09 6.98 18.48
C LYS A 174 1.38 7.54 17.87
N VAL A 175 2.22 6.66 17.36
CA VAL A 175 3.51 6.97 16.75
C VAL A 175 3.46 6.63 15.26
N LEU A 176 3.91 7.54 14.42
CA LEU A 176 4.24 7.28 13.04
C LEU A 176 5.72 6.91 12.95
N TRP A 177 6.00 5.67 12.57
CA TRP A 177 7.35 5.23 12.24
C TRP A 177 7.65 5.60 10.79
N ALA A 178 8.82 6.17 10.53
CA ALA A 178 9.25 6.53 9.19
C ALA A 178 10.73 6.19 8.98
N THR A 179 11.05 5.54 7.88
CA THR A 179 12.44 5.28 7.50
C THR A 179 13.03 6.48 6.78
N ALA A 180 14.24 6.87 7.20
CA ALA A 180 15.11 7.77 6.49
C ALA A 180 16.35 7.00 6.00
N TYR A 181 17.31 7.66 5.36
CA TYR A 181 18.44 6.98 4.70
C TYR A 181 19.17 5.97 5.61
N THR A 182 19.48 6.37 6.86
CA THR A 182 20.24 5.53 7.81
C THR A 182 19.54 5.40 9.16
N THR A 183 18.30 5.85 9.26
CA THR A 183 17.58 5.85 10.54
C THR A 183 16.14 5.41 10.40
N LEU A 184 15.60 4.87 11.49
CA LEU A 184 14.17 4.68 11.72
C LEU A 184 13.70 5.73 12.73
N ASN A 185 12.84 6.64 12.29
CA ASN A 185 12.36 7.78 13.05
C ASN A 185 10.98 7.51 13.65
N ALA A 186 10.77 7.93 14.89
CA ALA A 186 9.49 7.88 15.58
C ALA A 186 8.92 9.29 15.73
N TYR A 187 7.72 9.51 15.19
CA TYR A 187 7.01 10.78 15.31
C TYR A 187 5.73 10.59 16.12
N ALA A 188 5.56 11.36 17.20
CA ALA A 188 4.25 11.49 17.83
C ALA A 188 3.31 12.24 16.87
N TYR A 189 2.12 11.65 16.67
CA TYR A 189 1.07 12.26 15.85
C TYR A 189 -0.02 12.84 16.74
N GLY A 190 -0.41 14.07 16.44
CA GLY A 190 -1.49 14.76 17.12
C GLY A 190 -2.07 15.90 16.27
N LEU A 191 -2.87 16.74 16.90
CA LEU A 191 -3.39 17.97 16.32
C LEU A 191 -2.83 19.16 17.11
N LYS A 192 -2.32 20.14 16.39
CA LYS A 192 -1.97 21.45 16.93
C LYS A 192 -2.92 22.47 16.32
N GLU A 193 -3.77 23.09 17.14
CA GLU A 193 -4.79 24.04 16.67
C GLU A 193 -5.68 23.49 15.53
N GLY A 194 -6.02 22.18 15.62
CA GLY A 194 -6.82 21.50 14.60
C GLY A 194 -6.08 21.08 13.33
N VAL A 195 -4.78 21.39 13.23
CA VAL A 195 -3.93 20.97 12.10
C VAL A 195 -3.12 19.72 12.50
N PRO A 196 -3.02 18.70 11.62
CA PRO A 196 -2.17 17.54 11.85
C PRO A 196 -0.73 17.96 12.13
N ALA A 197 -0.15 17.41 13.21
CA ALA A 197 1.20 17.73 13.61
C ALA A 197 1.99 16.46 13.94
N LEU A 198 3.26 16.44 13.54
CA LEU A 198 4.24 15.45 13.90
C LEU A 198 5.34 16.09 14.74
N THR A 199 5.70 15.41 15.83
CA THR A 199 6.84 15.76 16.65
C THR A 199 7.82 14.60 16.63
N LEU A 200 9.05 14.82 16.14
CA LEU A 200 10.10 13.81 16.19
C LEU A 200 10.44 13.53 17.66
N CYS A 201 10.20 12.31 18.08
CA CYS A 201 10.46 11.83 19.44
C CYS A 201 11.81 11.13 19.53
N GLU A 202 12.18 10.42 18.46
CA GLU A 202 13.36 9.57 18.46
C GLU A 202 13.84 9.29 17.03
N SER A 203 15.13 9.10 16.89
CA SER A 203 15.78 8.67 15.65
C SER A 203 16.74 7.53 15.99
N LEU A 204 16.39 6.33 15.57
CA LEU A 204 17.18 5.12 15.81
C LEU A 204 18.07 4.86 14.62
N PRO A 205 19.40 4.73 14.79
CA PRO A 205 20.26 4.30 13.70
C PRO A 205 19.87 2.89 13.23
N LEU A 206 19.92 2.66 11.93
CA LEU A 206 19.75 1.29 11.41
C LEU A 206 20.92 0.43 11.86
N PRO A 207 20.70 -0.88 12.12
CA PRO A 207 21.76 -1.76 12.59
C PRO A 207 22.85 -1.95 11.54
N ASP A 208 24.04 -2.27 11.99
CA ASP A 208 25.21 -2.65 11.17
C ASP A 208 25.61 -1.61 10.10
N GLY A 209 25.36 -0.32 10.37
CA GLY A 209 25.60 0.76 9.40
C GLY A 209 24.66 0.67 8.18
N GLY A 210 23.56 -0.09 8.30
CA GLY A 210 22.58 -0.28 7.24
C GLY A 210 22.04 1.04 6.70
N ALA A 211 21.79 1.06 5.41
CA ALA A 211 21.25 2.23 4.71
C ALA A 211 20.17 1.82 3.73
N ASP A 212 19.49 2.82 3.19
CA ASP A 212 18.52 2.69 2.10
C ASP A 212 17.41 1.66 2.40
N PRO A 213 16.66 1.86 3.49
CA PRO A 213 15.61 0.92 3.91
C PRO A 213 14.41 1.00 2.95
N HIS A 214 14.28 -0.01 2.08
CA HIS A 214 13.23 -0.02 1.05
C HIS A 214 11.86 -0.43 1.56
N ASP A 215 11.76 -1.10 2.70
CA ASP A 215 10.48 -1.50 3.28
C ASP A 215 10.41 -1.34 4.79
N LEU A 216 9.23 -0.95 5.25
CA LEU A 216 8.78 -1.02 6.63
C LEU A 216 7.32 -1.42 6.62
N PHE A 217 6.99 -2.60 7.17
CA PHE A 217 5.62 -3.11 7.12
C PHE A 217 5.29 -3.96 8.37
N PRO A 218 4.04 -3.93 8.89
CA PRO A 218 3.67 -4.73 10.04
C PRO A 218 3.85 -6.23 9.84
N ALA A 219 4.46 -6.91 10.81
CA ALA A 219 4.47 -8.36 10.90
C ALA A 219 3.08 -8.83 11.35
N TYR A 220 2.49 -9.75 10.59
CA TYR A 220 1.12 -10.21 10.82
C TYR A 220 0.94 -10.83 12.21
N GLY A 221 -0.07 -10.38 12.94
CA GLY A 221 -0.39 -10.90 14.27
C GLY A 221 0.60 -10.52 15.37
N GLU A 222 1.67 -9.79 15.05
CA GLU A 222 2.70 -9.36 15.98
C GLU A 222 2.68 -7.85 16.22
N ARG A 223 3.27 -7.41 17.34
CA ARG A 223 3.54 -5.99 17.60
C ARG A 223 4.94 -5.61 17.15
N LYS A 224 5.35 -6.10 15.97
CA LYS A 224 6.65 -5.88 15.35
C LYS A 224 6.49 -5.44 13.91
N LEU A 225 7.56 -4.89 13.34
CA LEU A 225 7.62 -4.44 11.96
C LEU A 225 8.71 -5.19 11.21
N TRP A 226 8.43 -5.60 9.96
CA TRP A 226 9.47 -5.95 9.00
C TRP A 226 10.19 -4.69 8.58
N LEU A 227 11.49 -4.74 8.50
CA LEU A 227 12.35 -3.67 7.98
C LEU A 227 13.39 -4.29 7.06
N THR A 228 13.51 -3.77 5.84
CA THR A 228 14.58 -4.14 4.93
C THR A 228 15.64 -3.03 4.89
N THR A 229 16.90 -3.40 4.78
CA THR A 229 17.98 -2.53 4.35
C THR A 229 18.50 -3.02 3.00
N SER A 230 19.53 -2.38 2.45
CA SER A 230 20.18 -2.89 1.23
C SER A 230 20.68 -4.33 1.37
N GLU A 231 21.11 -4.74 2.57
CA GLU A 231 21.79 -6.02 2.79
C GLU A 231 20.93 -7.04 3.53
N ARG A 232 20.02 -6.60 4.41
CA ARG A 232 19.43 -7.47 5.42
C ARG A 232 17.94 -7.26 5.61
N LEU A 233 17.31 -8.27 6.20
CA LEU A 233 15.93 -8.22 6.70
C LEU A 233 15.95 -8.25 8.22
N TYR A 234 15.22 -7.35 8.83
CA TYR A 234 15.04 -7.27 10.28
C TYR A 234 13.58 -7.37 10.68
N LYS A 235 13.37 -7.81 11.91
CA LYS A 235 12.12 -7.65 12.62
C LYS A 235 12.33 -6.64 13.76
N PHE A 236 11.77 -5.45 13.62
CA PHE A 236 11.87 -4.38 14.60
C PHE A 236 10.80 -4.51 15.67
N ASP A 237 11.21 -4.45 16.94
CA ASP A 237 10.31 -4.40 18.11
C ASP A 237 10.17 -2.94 18.60
N PRO A 238 9.04 -2.25 18.35
CA PRO A 238 8.86 -0.86 18.74
C PRO A 238 8.88 -0.62 20.26
N LYS A 239 8.50 -1.62 21.04
CA LYS A 239 8.51 -1.51 22.52
C LYS A 239 9.92 -1.58 23.09
N ARG A 240 10.75 -2.50 22.55
CA ARG A 240 12.13 -2.72 23.00
C ARG A 240 13.14 -1.89 22.21
N LYS A 241 12.70 -1.25 21.11
CA LYS A 241 13.54 -0.50 20.17
C LYS A 241 14.73 -1.34 19.67
N ARG A 242 14.44 -2.61 19.40
CA ARG A 242 15.43 -3.61 19.00
C ARG A 242 15.13 -4.13 17.61
N PHE A 243 16.19 -4.26 16.84
CA PHE A 243 16.21 -4.93 15.55
C PHE A 243 16.71 -6.34 15.72
N ASP A 244 15.88 -7.33 15.42
CA ASP A 244 16.25 -8.73 15.39
C ASP A 244 16.49 -9.10 13.91
N GLU A 245 17.73 -9.46 13.54
CA GLU A 245 18.05 -9.92 12.18
C GLU A 245 17.29 -11.21 11.89
N VAL A 246 16.75 -11.32 10.68
CA VAL A 246 16.03 -12.49 10.20
C VAL A 246 16.88 -13.19 9.16
N VAL A 247 17.19 -14.45 9.41
CA VAL A 247 17.91 -15.29 8.46
C VAL A 247 17.03 -15.51 7.23
N VAL A 248 17.59 -15.21 6.07
CA VAL A 248 16.98 -15.42 4.76
C VAL A 248 17.93 -16.21 3.87
N ALA A 249 17.46 -16.76 2.76
CA ALA A 249 18.33 -17.40 1.79
C ALA A 249 19.42 -16.43 1.31
N GLU A 250 20.63 -16.94 1.07
CA GLU A 250 21.84 -16.14 0.84
C GLU A 250 21.71 -15.16 -0.34
N GLU A 251 20.98 -15.54 -1.37
CA GLU A 251 20.75 -14.72 -2.54
C GLU A 251 19.75 -13.56 -2.31
N LEU A 252 19.04 -13.53 -1.17
CA LEU A 252 18.01 -12.54 -0.90
C LEU A 252 18.60 -11.24 -0.33
N ARG A 253 19.04 -10.36 -1.24
CA ARG A 253 19.55 -9.01 -0.96
C ARG A 253 18.67 -7.94 -1.58
N HIS A 254 18.83 -6.69 -1.17
CA HIS A 254 18.14 -5.51 -1.73
C HIS A 254 16.62 -5.64 -1.74
N LEU A 255 16.05 -6.29 -0.73
CA LEU A 255 14.62 -6.59 -0.66
C LEU A 255 13.77 -5.33 -0.70
N LYS A 256 12.79 -5.30 -1.62
CA LYS A 256 11.88 -4.15 -1.81
C LYS A 256 10.59 -4.26 -1.00
N SER A 257 10.22 -5.46 -0.57
CA SER A 257 9.09 -5.67 0.35
C SER A 257 9.23 -6.94 1.15
N ALA A 258 8.61 -6.95 2.35
CA ALA A 258 8.41 -8.14 3.16
C ALA A 258 6.97 -8.15 3.72
N SER A 259 6.29 -9.29 3.65
CA SER A 259 4.92 -9.44 4.15
C SER A 259 4.70 -10.84 4.69
N SER A 260 4.23 -10.95 5.93
CA SER A 260 3.87 -12.21 6.58
C SER A 260 2.35 -12.35 6.72
N GLY A 261 1.90 -13.56 6.97
CA GLY A 261 0.49 -13.89 7.17
C GLY A 261 0.26 -14.84 8.35
N PRO A 262 -0.96 -15.37 8.52
CA PRO A 262 -1.27 -16.35 9.55
C PRO A 262 -0.53 -17.68 9.32
N SER A 263 -0.66 -18.61 10.25
CA SER A 263 -0.07 -19.95 10.14
C SER A 263 -0.34 -20.57 8.77
N GLY A 264 0.70 -21.12 8.13
CA GLY A 264 0.67 -21.68 6.80
C GLY A 264 0.85 -20.67 5.64
N TYR A 265 0.98 -19.37 5.94
CA TYR A 265 1.43 -18.39 4.95
C TYR A 265 2.94 -18.21 5.05
N PRO A 266 3.71 -18.37 3.97
CA PRO A 266 5.12 -18.02 4.02
C PRO A 266 5.29 -16.50 4.21
N THR A 267 6.38 -16.08 4.83
CA THR A 267 6.79 -14.68 4.74
C THR A 267 7.33 -14.46 3.34
N ILE A 268 6.61 -13.67 2.55
CA ILE A 268 7.00 -13.34 1.17
C ILE A 268 7.87 -12.10 1.14
N VAL A 269 8.83 -12.12 0.24
CA VAL A 269 9.70 -10.97 -0.05
C VAL A 269 9.78 -10.73 -1.55
N LEU A 270 10.03 -9.48 -1.94
CA LEU A 270 10.43 -9.17 -3.30
C LEU A 270 11.92 -8.89 -3.33
N ARG A 271 12.66 -9.74 -4.02
CA ARG A 271 14.06 -9.55 -4.41
C ARG A 271 14.09 -9.06 -5.85
N PRO A 272 14.70 -7.92 -6.15
CA PRO A 272 14.92 -7.51 -7.53
C PRO A 272 15.78 -8.51 -8.29
N THR A 273 15.38 -8.84 -9.49
CA THR A 273 16.17 -9.66 -10.44
C THR A 273 16.71 -8.81 -11.58
N GLU A 274 16.06 -7.68 -11.85
CA GLU A 274 16.47 -6.66 -12.82
C GLU A 274 16.30 -5.28 -12.19
N GLN A 275 17.32 -4.44 -12.19
CA GLN A 275 17.30 -3.08 -11.63
C GLN A 275 16.66 -3.06 -10.22
N TRP A 276 15.37 -2.67 -10.08
CA TRP A 276 14.65 -2.58 -8.81
C TRP A 276 13.35 -3.41 -8.78
N TRP A 277 13.10 -4.29 -9.76
CA TRP A 277 11.89 -5.12 -9.85
C TRP A 277 12.19 -6.59 -10.08
N SER A 278 11.17 -7.40 -9.95
CA SER A 278 11.13 -8.81 -10.36
C SER A 278 9.74 -9.14 -10.89
N ASN A 279 9.60 -10.21 -11.66
CA ASN A 279 8.29 -10.75 -11.98
C ASN A 279 7.80 -11.78 -10.92
N ALA A 280 8.57 -12.02 -9.88
CA ALA A 280 8.27 -13.05 -8.88
C ALA A 280 8.38 -12.53 -7.44
N LEU A 281 7.65 -13.20 -6.54
CA LEU A 281 7.78 -13.13 -5.09
C LEU A 281 8.21 -14.49 -4.57
N VAL A 282 9.14 -14.49 -3.65
CA VAL A 282 9.65 -15.71 -3.00
C VAL A 282 9.42 -15.67 -1.49
N ALA A 283 9.44 -16.81 -0.84
CA ALA A 283 9.53 -16.89 0.61
C ALA A 283 10.93 -16.53 1.09
N ILE A 284 11.10 -16.27 2.38
CA ILE A 284 12.41 -15.91 2.97
C ILE A 284 13.45 -17.05 2.86
N ASP A 285 13.06 -18.27 2.57
CA ASP A 285 13.91 -19.40 2.28
C ASP A 285 14.25 -19.57 0.79
N GLY A 286 13.82 -18.62 -0.07
CA GLY A 286 14.03 -18.67 -1.52
C GLY A 286 12.95 -19.42 -2.30
N THR A 287 12.03 -20.11 -1.63
CA THR A 287 10.98 -20.89 -2.32
C THR A 287 10.04 -19.95 -3.10
N PRO A 288 9.79 -20.21 -4.41
CA PRO A 288 8.84 -19.44 -5.19
C PRO A 288 7.41 -19.47 -4.60
N VAL A 289 6.78 -18.31 -4.47
CA VAL A 289 5.41 -18.18 -3.97
C VAL A 289 4.46 -17.68 -5.05
N TYR A 290 4.90 -16.74 -5.85
CA TYR A 290 4.16 -16.23 -6.99
C TYR A 290 5.13 -15.84 -8.11
N THR A 291 4.79 -16.28 -9.34
CA THR A 291 5.51 -15.87 -10.55
C THR A 291 4.50 -15.30 -11.54
N GLY A 292 4.62 -14.03 -11.81
CA GLY A 292 3.82 -13.34 -12.81
C GLY A 292 4.34 -13.56 -14.23
N PRO A 293 3.63 -13.05 -15.24
CA PRO A 293 4.14 -13.03 -16.61
C PRO A 293 5.55 -12.43 -16.70
N GLU A 294 6.33 -12.88 -17.66
CA GLU A 294 7.72 -12.44 -17.85
C GLU A 294 7.87 -10.91 -17.97
N TYR A 295 6.91 -10.25 -18.59
CA TYR A 295 6.91 -8.80 -18.76
C TYR A 295 6.51 -8.01 -17.48
N PHE A 296 6.10 -8.67 -16.40
CA PHE A 296 5.77 -7.97 -15.15
C PHE A 296 7.01 -7.38 -14.50
N LYS A 297 6.85 -6.15 -14.01
CA LYS A 297 7.84 -5.42 -13.21
C LYS A 297 7.25 -5.12 -11.84
N ILE A 298 7.21 -6.13 -10.99
CA ILE A 298 6.66 -5.99 -9.64
C ILE A 298 7.70 -5.27 -8.78
N TYR A 299 7.30 -4.17 -8.16
CA TYR A 299 8.13 -3.42 -7.22
C TYR A 299 7.93 -3.84 -5.77
N LYS A 300 6.68 -4.07 -5.36
CA LYS A 300 6.31 -4.58 -4.04
C LYS A 300 5.16 -5.58 -4.13
N GLY A 301 5.14 -6.54 -3.21
CA GLY A 301 4.03 -7.48 -3.04
C GLY A 301 3.68 -7.66 -1.57
N ARG A 302 2.36 -7.76 -1.28
CA ARG A 302 1.86 -7.92 0.09
C ARG A 302 0.70 -8.89 0.13
N TRP A 303 0.63 -9.73 1.17
CA TRP A 303 -0.58 -10.50 1.44
C TRP A 303 -1.78 -9.55 1.61
N LEU A 304 -2.90 -9.85 0.97
CA LEU A 304 -4.16 -9.11 1.12
C LEU A 304 -4.83 -9.51 2.45
N LEU A 305 -4.31 -9.00 3.54
CA LEU A 305 -4.72 -9.32 4.91
C LEU A 305 -4.97 -8.05 5.72
N ASP A 306 -5.70 -8.20 6.83
CA ASP A 306 -5.90 -7.13 7.80
C ASP A 306 -4.57 -6.74 8.48
N ASN A 307 -4.39 -5.46 8.67
CA ASN A 307 -3.29 -4.88 9.41
C ASN A 307 -3.78 -4.38 10.78
N THR A 308 -3.76 -5.26 11.80
CA THR A 308 -4.19 -4.91 13.16
C THR A 308 -3.15 -4.14 13.96
N PHE A 309 -1.93 -4.01 13.47
CA PHE A 309 -0.91 -3.15 14.06
C PHE A 309 -1.28 -1.67 13.88
N SER A 310 -1.60 -1.28 12.64
CA SER A 310 -1.93 0.11 12.27
C SER A 310 -3.41 0.44 12.46
N TYR A 311 -4.31 -0.53 12.31
CA TYR A 311 -5.76 -0.28 12.28
C TYR A 311 -6.53 -1.15 13.28
N PRO A 312 -7.70 -0.70 13.75
CA PRO A 312 -8.58 -1.57 14.52
C PRO A 312 -9.13 -2.71 13.65
N LYS A 313 -9.42 -3.86 14.24
CA LYS A 313 -9.93 -5.06 13.54
C LYS A 313 -11.17 -4.79 12.66
N ASN A 314 -11.98 -3.81 13.02
CA ASN A 314 -13.19 -3.41 12.30
C ASN A 314 -13.01 -2.05 11.60
N HIS A 315 -11.79 -1.72 11.18
CA HIS A 315 -11.54 -0.48 10.45
C HIS A 315 -12.34 -0.47 9.14
N ARG A 316 -13.29 0.44 9.03
CA ARG A 316 -14.17 0.57 7.87
C ARG A 316 -13.97 1.92 7.22
N LEU A 317 -14.29 1.98 5.94
CA LEU A 317 -14.47 3.26 5.26
C LEU A 317 -15.52 4.08 6.01
N PRO A 318 -15.28 5.39 6.22
CA PRO A 318 -16.34 6.27 6.69
C PRO A 318 -17.58 6.12 5.80
N ALA A 319 -18.75 6.04 6.42
CA ALA A 319 -20.00 6.11 5.67
C ALA A 319 -20.01 7.43 4.89
N LYS A 320 -20.47 7.42 3.63
CA LYS A 320 -20.75 8.66 2.92
C LYS A 320 -21.73 9.45 3.79
N ARG A 321 -21.37 10.68 4.15
CA ARG A 321 -22.27 11.62 4.77
C ARG A 321 -23.26 12.17 3.72
#